data_6b0e6cabd65874ee9de69a8dd3491f5d
#
_entry.id   6b0e6cabd65874ee9de69a8dd3491f5d
#
_cell.length_a   1.000
_cell.length_b   1.000
_cell.length_c   1.000
_cell.angle_alpha   90.00
_cell.angle_beta   90.00
_cell.angle_gamma   90.00
#
_symmetry.space_group_name_H-M   'P 1'
#
loop_
_entity.id
_entity.type
_entity.pdbx_description
1 polymer ?
#
loop_
_entity_poly.entity_id
_entity_poly.type
_entity_poly.pdbx_seq_one_letter_code
_entity_poly.pdbx_strand_id
1 'polypeptide(L)'
;MGDSPEKPKTGNVQVLERAFDLLEALAQSREPLGLSTLATQTGMSKSTVHRILATMLERDYVTKTLNGAYAIGPKLFSMLSYHINSLELQVEAKPHLAALERELKLPAYLGVLDGPFVSIISKEATNRADELFTRVGKRYPAHCSSMGKCLLACLSADELEETLYGFTFEAHTANTITNKQEFLKYLHGVRRRGWAVDCEESEANHRCLAAPICDFSGDAIAAVGVSGSNADMPESEFETMAHSVVKAARNISLSMGYVM
;
A
#
# COMPACT_ATOMS: atom_id res chain seq x y z
N MET A 1 0.41 -50.02 -1.77
CA MET A 1 0.45 -49.54 -0.38
C MET A 1 1.68 -48.63 -0.28
N GLY A 2 1.49 -47.38 -0.48
CA GLY A 2 2.52 -46.35 -0.41
C GLY A 2 2.12 -45.35 0.65
N ASP A 3 2.84 -45.39 1.75
CA ASP A 3 2.69 -44.53 2.91
C ASP A 3 3.15 -43.14 2.52
N SER A 4 2.23 -42.18 2.44
CA SER A 4 2.56 -40.78 2.22
C SER A 4 3.10 -40.19 3.52
N PRO A 5 4.26 -39.51 3.54
CA PRO A 5 4.81 -38.96 4.76
C PRO A 5 3.88 -37.89 5.31
N GLU A 6 3.38 -38.10 6.54
CA GLU A 6 2.70 -37.08 7.35
C GLU A 6 3.62 -35.82 7.47
N LYS A 7 3.13 -34.67 7.01
CA LYS A 7 3.80 -33.39 7.25
C LYS A 7 3.92 -33.19 8.77
N PRO A 8 5.08 -32.74 9.28
CA PRO A 8 5.24 -32.47 10.70
C PRO A 8 4.21 -31.40 11.12
N LYS A 9 3.40 -31.70 12.13
CA LYS A 9 2.51 -30.73 12.81
C LYS A 9 3.42 -29.70 13.46
N THR A 10 3.65 -28.58 12.76
CA THR A 10 4.20 -27.38 13.38
C THR A 10 3.30 -27.02 14.54
N GLY A 11 3.87 -26.82 15.73
CA GLY A 11 3.11 -26.58 16.97
C GLY A 11 2.22 -25.35 16.82
N ASN A 12 0.94 -25.57 16.59
CA ASN A 12 -0.06 -24.53 16.50
C ASN A 12 -0.16 -23.79 17.84
N VAL A 13 -0.20 -22.47 17.80
CA VAL A 13 -0.37 -21.66 19.01
C VAL A 13 -1.86 -21.63 19.35
N GLN A 14 -2.27 -22.51 20.28
CA GLN A 14 -3.66 -22.78 20.63
C GLN A 14 -4.49 -21.51 20.96
N VAL A 15 -3.87 -20.47 21.53
CA VAL A 15 -4.59 -19.21 21.81
C VAL A 15 -4.92 -18.43 20.53
N LEU A 16 -4.11 -18.53 19.49
CA LEU A 16 -4.40 -17.91 18.20
C LEU A 16 -5.52 -18.65 17.46
N GLU A 17 -5.52 -19.98 17.45
CA GLU A 17 -6.62 -20.77 16.88
C GLU A 17 -7.94 -20.39 17.52
N ARG A 18 -7.99 -20.37 18.86
CA ARG A 18 -9.18 -19.96 19.61
C ARG A 18 -9.63 -18.53 19.32
N ALA A 19 -8.69 -17.64 19.02
CA ALA A 19 -9.00 -16.27 18.63
C ALA A 19 -9.65 -16.23 17.24
N PHE A 20 -9.14 -17.01 16.30
CA PHE A 20 -9.74 -17.15 14.96
C PHE A 20 -11.12 -17.79 15.02
N ASP A 21 -11.31 -18.87 15.78
CA ASP A 21 -12.62 -19.51 15.98
C ASP A 21 -13.68 -18.49 16.45
N LEU A 22 -13.32 -17.60 17.37
CA LEU A 22 -14.22 -16.54 17.86
C LEU A 22 -14.54 -15.50 16.79
N LEU A 23 -13.54 -15.07 15.99
CA LEU A 23 -13.78 -14.14 14.90
C LEU A 23 -14.67 -14.75 13.82
N GLU A 24 -14.44 -16.01 13.47
CA GLU A 24 -15.24 -16.74 12.49
C GLU A 24 -16.69 -16.92 12.96
N ALA A 25 -16.90 -17.26 14.24
CA ALA A 25 -18.23 -17.37 14.81
C ALA A 25 -18.99 -16.03 14.78
N LEU A 26 -18.30 -14.92 15.11
CA LEU A 26 -18.87 -13.58 15.04
C LEU A 26 -19.16 -13.14 13.59
N ALA A 27 -18.28 -13.47 12.64
CA ALA A 27 -18.43 -13.10 11.23
C ALA A 27 -19.60 -13.86 10.55
N GLN A 28 -19.87 -15.10 10.97
CA GLN A 28 -20.99 -15.89 10.44
C GLN A 28 -22.36 -15.49 11.00
N SER A 29 -22.38 -14.73 12.09
CA SER A 29 -23.63 -14.28 12.71
C SER A 29 -24.08 -12.93 12.17
N ARG A 30 -25.38 -12.82 11.84
CA ARG A 30 -25.98 -11.53 11.47
C ARG A 30 -26.26 -10.62 12.67
N GLU A 31 -26.34 -11.19 13.86
CA GLU A 31 -26.66 -10.50 15.11
C GLU A 31 -25.47 -10.61 16.08
N PRO A 32 -25.25 -9.60 16.94
CA PRO A 32 -24.24 -9.69 17.99
C PRO A 32 -24.46 -10.90 18.92
N LEU A 33 -23.39 -11.63 19.24
CA LEU A 33 -23.44 -12.85 20.02
C LEU A 33 -23.07 -12.63 21.49
N GLY A 34 -23.84 -13.23 22.39
CA GLY A 34 -23.55 -13.24 23.82
C GLY A 34 -22.39 -14.17 24.17
N LEU A 35 -21.71 -13.89 25.31
CA LEU A 35 -20.58 -14.69 25.81
C LEU A 35 -20.91 -16.19 25.92
N SER A 36 -22.11 -16.54 26.40
CA SER A 36 -22.53 -17.93 26.54
C SER A 36 -22.72 -18.65 25.23
N THR A 37 -23.25 -17.95 24.20
CA THR A 37 -23.45 -18.47 22.87
C THR A 37 -22.09 -18.76 22.22
N LEU A 38 -21.15 -17.78 22.29
CA LEU A 38 -19.79 -17.96 21.79
C LEU A 38 -19.06 -19.12 22.46
N ALA A 39 -19.18 -19.27 23.77
CA ALA A 39 -18.60 -20.39 24.52
C ALA A 39 -19.13 -21.73 24.03
N THR A 40 -20.45 -21.81 23.76
CA THR A 40 -21.07 -23.05 23.25
C THR A 40 -20.66 -23.35 21.83
N GLN A 41 -20.67 -22.36 20.94
CA GLN A 41 -20.31 -22.54 19.52
C GLN A 41 -18.85 -22.95 19.31
N THR A 42 -17.94 -22.39 20.11
CA THR A 42 -16.49 -22.65 19.99
C THR A 42 -15.98 -23.76 20.91
N GLY A 43 -16.85 -24.35 21.75
CA GLY A 43 -16.47 -25.41 22.69
C GLY A 43 -15.54 -24.94 23.82
N MET A 44 -15.38 -23.62 24.00
CA MET A 44 -14.49 -23.05 25.02
C MET A 44 -15.19 -22.71 26.31
N SER A 45 -14.44 -22.67 27.42
CA SER A 45 -14.98 -22.15 28.68
C SER A 45 -15.29 -20.65 28.59
N LYS A 46 -16.35 -20.17 29.29
CA LYS A 46 -16.71 -18.75 29.33
C LYS A 46 -15.55 -17.86 29.78
N SER A 47 -14.71 -18.31 30.68
CA SER A 47 -13.54 -17.57 31.17
C SER A 47 -12.48 -17.41 30.09
N THR A 48 -12.26 -18.45 29.28
CA THR A 48 -11.32 -18.39 28.13
C THR A 48 -11.82 -17.42 27.04
N VAL A 49 -13.11 -17.55 26.68
CA VAL A 49 -13.74 -16.66 25.68
C VAL A 49 -13.66 -15.20 26.15
N HIS A 50 -14.02 -14.93 27.42
CA HIS A 50 -13.99 -13.59 27.98
C HIS A 50 -12.57 -12.96 27.89
N ARG A 51 -11.54 -13.73 28.26
CA ARG A 51 -10.15 -13.25 28.24
C ARG A 51 -9.66 -12.93 26.82
N ILE A 52 -9.99 -13.77 25.84
CA ILE A 52 -9.62 -13.54 24.44
C ILE A 52 -10.36 -12.32 23.88
N LEU A 53 -11.70 -12.24 24.12
CA LEU A 53 -12.50 -11.11 23.69
C LEU A 53 -12.06 -9.78 24.32
N ALA A 54 -11.60 -9.78 25.58
CA ALA A 54 -11.05 -8.58 26.20
C ALA A 54 -9.84 -8.03 25.43
N THR A 55 -8.90 -8.90 25.05
CA THR A 55 -7.75 -8.51 24.21
C THR A 55 -8.16 -8.00 22.84
N MET A 56 -9.20 -8.61 22.23
CA MET A 56 -9.71 -8.18 20.93
C MET A 56 -10.45 -6.84 21.00
N LEU A 57 -11.15 -6.57 22.10
CA LEU A 57 -11.81 -5.27 22.37
C LEU A 57 -10.79 -4.14 22.49
N GLU A 58 -9.69 -4.35 23.25
CA GLU A 58 -8.61 -3.37 23.41
C GLU A 58 -7.95 -2.98 22.08
N ARG A 59 -8.08 -3.82 21.05
CA ARG A 59 -7.48 -3.64 19.73
C ARG A 59 -8.51 -3.37 18.64
N ASP A 60 -9.78 -3.13 18.98
CA ASP A 60 -10.90 -2.87 18.07
C ASP A 60 -11.20 -3.97 17.06
N TYR A 61 -10.68 -5.20 17.24
CA TYR A 61 -11.03 -6.35 16.40
C TYR A 61 -12.46 -6.85 16.68
N VAL A 62 -12.97 -6.60 17.86
CA VAL A 62 -14.32 -6.92 18.32
C VAL A 62 -14.89 -5.68 18.98
N THR A 63 -16.19 -5.46 18.86
CA THR A 63 -16.93 -4.43 19.58
C THR A 63 -17.93 -5.07 20.53
N LYS A 64 -18.36 -4.33 21.56
CA LYS A 64 -19.35 -4.77 22.52
C LYS A 64 -20.56 -3.84 22.51
N THR A 65 -21.73 -4.41 22.33
CA THR A 65 -23.01 -3.68 22.34
C THR A 65 -23.41 -3.25 23.76
N LEU A 66 -24.36 -2.34 23.87
CA LEU A 66 -24.94 -1.91 25.15
C LEU A 66 -25.55 -3.07 25.95
N ASN A 67 -26.04 -4.10 25.26
CA ASN A 67 -26.61 -5.31 25.89
C ASN A 67 -25.54 -6.34 26.27
N GLY A 68 -24.25 -6.02 26.11
CA GLY A 68 -23.14 -6.90 26.48
C GLY A 68 -22.82 -8.00 25.48
N ALA A 69 -23.45 -8.01 24.31
CA ALA A 69 -23.13 -8.92 23.21
C ALA A 69 -21.94 -8.41 22.40
N TYR A 70 -21.27 -9.31 21.67
CA TYR A 70 -20.06 -9.03 20.89
C TYR A 70 -20.36 -9.11 19.40
N ALA A 71 -19.69 -8.26 18.62
CA ALA A 71 -19.75 -8.23 17.16
C ALA A 71 -18.35 -7.95 16.59
N ILE A 72 -18.19 -8.17 15.30
CA ILE A 72 -16.96 -7.78 14.56
C ILE A 72 -16.71 -6.27 14.74
N GLY A 73 -15.47 -5.93 15.08
CA GLY A 73 -15.04 -4.56 15.31
C GLY A 73 -14.52 -3.85 14.05
N PRO A 74 -14.43 -2.50 14.09
CA PRO A 74 -14.06 -1.68 12.94
C PRO A 74 -12.64 -1.95 12.43
N LYS A 75 -11.75 -2.48 13.25
CA LYS A 75 -10.37 -2.79 12.85
C LYS A 75 -10.29 -3.77 11.69
N LEU A 76 -11.11 -4.83 11.71
CA LEU A 76 -11.15 -5.80 10.60
C LEU A 76 -11.66 -5.17 9.32
N PHE A 77 -12.65 -4.29 9.41
CA PHE A 77 -13.17 -3.57 8.26
C PHE A 77 -12.08 -2.68 7.64
N SER A 78 -11.35 -1.90 8.44
CA SER A 78 -10.28 -1.04 7.94
C SER A 78 -9.13 -1.82 7.29
N MET A 79 -8.79 -3.00 7.83
CA MET A 79 -7.77 -3.88 7.23
C MET A 79 -8.23 -4.45 5.88
N LEU A 80 -9.50 -4.86 5.77
CA LEU A 80 -10.09 -5.38 4.52
C LEU A 80 -10.28 -4.28 3.48
N SER A 81 -10.71 -3.09 3.89
CA SER A 81 -10.92 -1.95 2.99
C SER A 81 -9.63 -1.57 2.26
N TYR A 82 -8.51 -1.58 2.97
CA TYR A 82 -7.20 -1.34 2.34
C TYR A 82 -6.89 -2.36 1.23
N HIS A 83 -7.19 -3.63 1.46
CA HIS A 83 -6.93 -4.68 0.47
C HIS A 83 -7.93 -4.64 -0.69
N ILE A 84 -9.22 -4.43 -0.41
CA ILE A 84 -10.27 -4.32 -1.43
C ILE A 84 -10.02 -3.11 -2.33
N ASN A 85 -9.73 -1.94 -1.76
CA ASN A 85 -9.40 -0.74 -2.52
C ASN A 85 -8.16 -0.94 -3.40
N SER A 86 -7.16 -1.70 -2.95
CA SER A 86 -5.98 -2.01 -3.76
C SER A 86 -6.31 -2.92 -4.95
N LEU A 87 -7.26 -3.84 -4.84
CA LEU A 87 -7.70 -4.70 -5.94
C LEU A 87 -8.52 -3.91 -6.97
N GLU A 88 -9.46 -3.07 -6.54
CA GLU A 88 -10.20 -2.18 -7.43
C GLU A 88 -9.25 -1.22 -8.14
N LEU A 89 -8.34 -0.60 -7.40
CA LEU A 89 -7.31 0.28 -7.95
C LEU A 89 -6.45 -0.41 -9.02
N GLN A 90 -6.03 -1.66 -8.81
CA GLN A 90 -5.25 -2.40 -9.81
C GLN A 90 -6.05 -2.67 -11.08
N VAL A 91 -7.33 -3.03 -10.95
CA VAL A 91 -8.24 -3.27 -12.09
C VAL A 91 -8.44 -1.99 -12.88
N GLU A 92 -8.77 -0.89 -12.21
CA GLU A 92 -8.99 0.42 -12.83
C GLU A 92 -7.71 1.02 -13.42
N ALA A 93 -6.57 0.84 -12.76
CA ALA A 93 -5.30 1.37 -13.24
C ALA A 93 -4.76 0.63 -14.47
N LYS A 94 -5.05 -0.67 -14.63
CA LYS A 94 -4.46 -1.52 -15.66
C LYS A 94 -4.56 -0.98 -17.08
N PRO A 95 -5.73 -0.53 -17.58
CA PRO A 95 -5.84 0.03 -18.93
C PRO A 95 -5.02 1.33 -19.10
N HIS A 96 -4.89 2.12 -18.04
CA HIS A 96 -4.13 3.37 -18.05
C HIS A 96 -2.62 3.12 -18.01
N LEU A 97 -2.16 2.12 -17.25
CA LEU A 97 -0.76 1.66 -17.27
C LEU A 97 -0.36 1.16 -18.67
N ALA A 98 -1.21 0.33 -19.29
CA ALA A 98 -0.96 -0.18 -20.65
C ALA A 98 -0.98 0.92 -21.71
N ALA A 99 -1.81 1.96 -21.53
CA ALA A 99 -1.80 3.12 -22.42
C ALA A 99 -0.52 3.96 -22.26
N LEU A 100 -0.11 4.19 -21.01
CA LEU A 100 1.09 4.96 -20.67
C LEU A 100 2.36 4.26 -21.18
N GLU A 101 2.46 2.93 -21.01
CA GLU A 101 3.56 2.11 -21.52
C GLU A 101 3.67 2.23 -23.06
N ARG A 102 2.55 2.10 -23.79
CA ARG A 102 2.52 2.22 -25.25
C ARG A 102 2.87 3.63 -25.73
N GLU A 103 2.46 4.68 -25.02
CA GLU A 103 2.72 6.08 -25.36
C GLU A 103 4.19 6.43 -25.18
N LEU A 104 4.75 6.10 -24.02
CA LEU A 104 6.14 6.45 -23.68
C LEU A 104 7.16 5.37 -24.05
N LYS A 105 6.72 4.16 -24.36
CA LYS A 105 7.55 2.95 -24.58
C LYS A 105 8.47 2.65 -23.39
N LEU A 106 8.01 2.98 -22.21
CA LEU A 106 8.66 2.75 -20.93
C LEU A 106 7.78 1.88 -20.04
N PRO A 107 8.35 0.98 -19.22
CA PRO A 107 7.59 0.24 -18.25
C PRO A 107 6.81 1.18 -17.34
N ALA A 108 5.51 0.89 -17.15
CA ALA A 108 4.62 1.64 -16.29
C ALA A 108 4.31 0.83 -15.01
N TYR A 109 4.23 1.51 -13.89
CA TYR A 109 4.08 0.92 -12.58
C TYR A 109 2.98 1.60 -11.76
N LEU A 110 2.39 0.83 -10.85
CA LEU A 110 1.52 1.31 -9.80
C LEU A 110 2.13 0.95 -8.45
N GLY A 111 2.22 1.90 -7.54
CA GLY A 111 2.76 1.69 -6.20
C GLY A 111 1.95 2.37 -5.12
N VAL A 112 1.99 1.82 -3.92
CA VAL A 112 1.33 2.33 -2.72
C VAL A 112 2.36 2.62 -1.63
N LEU A 113 2.08 3.61 -0.79
CA LEU A 113 2.93 3.91 0.36
C LEU A 113 2.72 2.84 1.45
N ASP A 114 3.81 2.34 2.00
CA ASP A 114 3.85 1.33 3.05
C ASP A 114 4.88 1.76 4.11
N GLY A 115 4.44 2.60 5.03
CA GLY A 115 5.33 3.31 5.94
C GLY A 115 6.35 4.16 5.17
N PRO A 116 7.65 4.06 5.46
CA PRO A 116 8.69 4.81 4.76
C PRO A 116 9.11 4.20 3.41
N PHE A 117 8.34 3.23 2.88
CA PHE A 117 8.61 2.54 1.63
C PHE A 117 7.45 2.70 0.64
N VAL A 118 7.73 2.41 -0.62
CA VAL A 118 6.73 2.20 -1.67
C VAL A 118 6.76 0.73 -2.07
N SER A 119 5.59 0.10 -2.06
CA SER A 119 5.38 -1.27 -2.55
C SER A 119 4.78 -1.22 -3.96
N ILE A 120 5.41 -1.89 -4.92
CA ILE A 120 4.89 -2.02 -6.29
C ILE A 120 3.78 -3.05 -6.30
N ILE A 121 2.58 -2.65 -6.73
CA ILE A 121 1.40 -3.50 -6.74
C ILE A 121 0.93 -3.90 -8.14
N SER A 122 1.34 -3.16 -9.19
CA SER A 122 1.07 -3.51 -10.59
C SER A 122 2.18 -3.02 -11.51
N LYS A 123 2.33 -3.68 -12.66
CA LYS A 123 3.32 -3.37 -13.69
C LYS A 123 2.76 -3.70 -15.06
N GLU A 124 3.02 -2.83 -16.03
CA GLU A 124 2.86 -3.11 -17.46
C GLU A 124 4.20 -2.84 -18.17
N ALA A 125 4.68 -3.83 -18.90
CA ALA A 125 5.90 -3.74 -19.69
C ALA A 125 5.84 -4.71 -20.87
N THR A 126 6.12 -4.22 -22.07
CA THR A 126 6.11 -5.04 -23.29
C THR A 126 7.43 -5.76 -23.50
N ASN A 127 8.53 -5.22 -23.00
CA ASN A 127 9.86 -5.78 -23.19
C ASN A 127 10.35 -6.55 -21.97
N ARG A 128 10.79 -7.82 -22.17
CA ARG A 128 11.33 -8.66 -21.09
C ARG A 128 12.63 -8.13 -20.47
N ALA A 129 13.41 -7.32 -21.19
CA ALA A 129 14.62 -6.71 -20.63
C ALA A 129 14.29 -5.76 -19.47
N ASP A 130 13.12 -5.10 -19.52
CA ASP A 130 12.65 -4.18 -18.49
C ASP A 130 12.07 -4.91 -17.26
N GLU A 131 11.88 -6.23 -17.34
CA GLU A 131 11.42 -7.04 -16.20
C GLU A 131 12.43 -7.13 -15.06
N LEU A 132 13.69 -6.82 -15.31
CA LEU A 132 14.78 -7.00 -14.34
C LEU A 132 14.82 -5.90 -13.26
N PHE A 133 14.38 -4.68 -13.59
CA PHE A 133 14.52 -3.54 -12.67
C PHE A 133 13.48 -3.48 -11.56
N THR A 134 12.21 -3.74 -11.87
CA THR A 134 11.14 -3.64 -10.88
C THR A 134 10.15 -4.78 -11.01
N ARG A 135 9.81 -5.41 -9.88
CA ARG A 135 8.83 -6.51 -9.80
C ARG A 135 7.68 -6.12 -8.89
N VAL A 136 6.48 -6.63 -9.17
CA VAL A 136 5.36 -6.57 -8.25
C VAL A 136 5.77 -7.20 -6.91
N GLY A 137 5.45 -6.55 -5.80
CA GLY A 137 5.87 -6.91 -4.45
C GLY A 137 7.24 -6.37 -4.03
N LYS A 138 8.03 -5.76 -4.94
CA LYS A 138 9.29 -5.10 -4.56
C LYS A 138 8.99 -3.80 -3.83
N ARG A 139 9.77 -3.53 -2.78
CA ARG A 139 9.69 -2.32 -1.95
C ARG A 139 10.91 -1.45 -2.22
N TYR A 140 10.67 -0.15 -2.28
CA TYR A 140 11.71 0.88 -2.44
C TYR A 140 11.61 1.91 -1.33
N PRO A 141 12.74 2.45 -0.80
CA PRO A 141 12.68 3.56 0.13
C PRO A 141 11.97 4.76 -0.51
N ALA A 142 11.01 5.33 0.22
CA ALA A 142 10.16 6.38 -0.36
C ALA A 142 10.94 7.68 -0.65
N HIS A 143 12.00 7.97 0.10
CA HIS A 143 12.77 9.20 -0.08
C HIS A 143 13.56 9.29 -1.37
N CYS A 144 13.99 8.16 -1.94
CA CYS A 144 14.77 8.12 -3.18
C CYS A 144 13.99 7.61 -4.40
N SER A 145 12.69 7.29 -4.25
CA SER A 145 11.84 6.86 -5.36
C SER A 145 10.87 7.97 -5.79
N SER A 146 10.59 8.09 -7.09
CA SER A 146 9.64 9.08 -7.61
C SER A 146 8.24 8.91 -7.03
N MET A 147 7.72 7.66 -6.95
CA MET A 147 6.42 7.36 -6.35
C MET A 147 6.38 7.72 -4.87
N GLY A 148 7.43 7.37 -4.11
CA GLY A 148 7.50 7.69 -2.69
C GLY A 148 7.51 9.18 -2.44
N LYS A 149 8.29 9.94 -3.21
CA LYS A 149 8.31 11.40 -3.11
C LYS A 149 6.95 12.03 -3.46
N CYS A 150 6.22 11.47 -4.45
CA CYS A 150 4.85 11.91 -4.76
C CYS A 150 3.90 11.68 -3.58
N LEU A 151 3.88 10.47 -3.03
CA LEU A 151 2.96 10.09 -1.96
C LEU A 151 3.28 10.83 -0.67
N LEU A 152 4.55 10.92 -0.29
CA LEU A 152 4.98 11.69 0.88
C LEU A 152 4.66 13.19 0.74
N ALA A 153 4.71 13.74 -0.49
CA ALA A 153 4.35 15.13 -0.74
C ALA A 153 2.84 15.40 -0.54
N CYS A 154 1.99 14.38 -0.65
CA CYS A 154 0.55 14.50 -0.46
C CYS A 154 0.11 14.39 1.01
N LEU A 155 0.93 13.81 1.88
CA LEU A 155 0.61 13.67 3.30
C LEU A 155 0.47 15.04 3.99
N SER A 156 -0.37 15.11 5.01
CA SER A 156 -0.39 16.23 5.94
C SER A 156 0.96 16.37 6.69
N ALA A 157 1.19 17.50 7.34
CA ALA A 157 2.44 17.70 8.07
C ALA A 157 2.65 16.67 9.20
N ASP A 158 1.57 16.36 9.91
CA ASP A 158 1.60 15.41 11.04
C ASP A 158 1.84 13.97 10.56
N GLU A 159 1.13 13.53 9.51
CA GLU A 159 1.32 12.20 8.89
C GLU A 159 2.72 12.05 8.30
N LEU A 160 3.26 13.10 7.68
CA LEU A 160 4.61 13.09 7.13
C LEU A 160 5.66 12.99 8.24
N GLU A 161 5.47 13.70 9.35
CA GLU A 161 6.36 13.63 10.49
C GLU A 161 6.33 12.25 11.14
N GLU A 162 5.14 11.66 11.32
CA GLU A 162 4.96 10.29 11.82
C GLU A 162 5.62 9.26 10.90
N THR A 163 5.39 9.36 9.59
CA THR A 163 5.97 8.45 8.59
C THR A 163 7.49 8.52 8.56
N LEU A 164 8.06 9.71 8.76
CA LEU A 164 9.50 9.94 8.76
C LEU A 164 10.13 9.88 10.17
N TYR A 165 9.36 9.52 11.19
CA TYR A 165 9.89 9.37 12.53
C TYR A 165 10.91 8.24 12.61
N GLY A 166 12.13 8.55 13.05
CA GLY A 166 13.24 7.58 13.11
C GLY A 166 13.76 7.10 11.75
N PHE A 167 13.26 7.70 10.63
CA PHE A 167 13.70 7.31 9.30
C PHE A 167 15.11 7.80 9.00
N THR A 168 15.93 6.91 8.46
CA THR A 168 17.29 7.22 8.00
C THR A 168 17.28 7.46 6.49
N PHE A 169 17.73 8.64 6.08
CA PHE A 169 17.89 8.99 4.66
C PHE A 169 19.19 8.37 4.14
N GLU A 170 19.17 7.06 3.89
CA GLU A 170 20.32 6.30 3.44
C GLU A 170 20.71 6.70 2.00
N ALA A 171 22.01 6.91 1.76
CA ALA A 171 22.54 7.17 0.43
C ALA A 171 22.61 5.86 -0.38
N HIS A 172 21.88 5.79 -1.49
CA HIS A 172 21.96 4.68 -2.46
C HIS A 172 22.89 5.03 -3.62
N THR A 173 22.95 6.31 -3.97
CA THR A 173 23.84 6.87 -4.99
C THR A 173 24.40 8.22 -4.52
N ALA A 174 25.25 8.83 -5.33
CA ALA A 174 25.73 10.19 -5.07
C ALA A 174 24.61 11.25 -5.20
N ASN A 175 23.50 10.92 -5.88
CA ASN A 175 22.40 11.85 -6.12
C ASN A 175 21.27 11.71 -5.07
N THR A 176 21.33 10.71 -4.19
CA THR A 176 20.29 10.50 -3.16
C THR A 176 20.25 11.69 -2.21
N ILE A 177 19.03 12.23 -1.98
CA ILE A 177 18.81 13.27 -0.97
C ILE A 177 18.93 12.64 0.43
N THR A 178 19.97 12.96 1.16
CA THR A 178 20.28 12.40 2.49
C THR A 178 19.97 13.34 3.65
N ASN A 179 19.60 14.59 3.36
CA ASN A 179 19.27 15.59 4.35
C ASN A 179 17.75 15.79 4.44
N LYS A 180 17.18 15.64 5.66
CA LYS A 180 15.72 15.78 5.89
C LYS A 180 15.19 17.17 5.47
N GLN A 181 15.93 18.24 5.75
CA GLN A 181 15.46 19.60 5.42
C GLN A 181 15.45 19.83 3.90
N GLU A 182 16.45 19.35 3.19
CA GLU A 182 16.53 19.39 1.74
C GLU A 182 15.40 18.54 1.12
N PHE A 183 15.15 17.36 1.66
CA PHE A 183 14.06 16.48 1.26
C PHE A 183 12.69 17.14 1.42
N LEU A 184 12.41 17.74 2.57
CA LEU A 184 11.14 18.47 2.80
C LEU A 184 10.97 19.62 1.82
N LYS A 185 12.05 20.36 1.51
CA LYS A 185 12.03 21.42 0.49
C LYS A 185 11.72 20.86 -0.90
N TYR A 186 12.29 19.69 -1.23
CA TYR A 186 11.99 19.00 -2.48
C TYR A 186 10.51 18.60 -2.57
N LEU A 187 9.93 18.03 -1.50
CA LEU A 187 8.52 17.66 -1.44
C LEU A 187 7.57 18.85 -1.65
N HIS A 188 7.92 20.05 -1.16
CA HIS A 188 7.18 21.27 -1.45
C HIS A 188 7.13 21.57 -2.96
N GLY A 189 8.21 21.34 -3.67
CA GLY A 189 8.27 21.46 -5.14
C GLY A 189 7.37 20.44 -5.82
N VAL A 190 7.39 19.19 -5.36
CA VAL A 190 6.54 18.10 -5.86
C VAL A 190 5.05 18.43 -5.68
N ARG A 191 4.64 18.90 -4.49
CA ARG A 191 3.26 19.30 -4.20
C ARG A 191 2.73 20.36 -5.18
N ARG A 192 3.57 21.31 -5.56
CA ARG A 192 3.17 22.39 -6.48
C ARG A 192 3.05 21.94 -7.93
N ARG A 193 3.95 21.05 -8.40
CA ARG A 193 3.98 20.62 -9.80
C ARG A 193 3.15 19.37 -10.06
N GLY A 194 2.79 18.60 -9.01
CA GLY A 194 1.95 17.40 -9.12
C GLY A 194 2.68 16.14 -9.58
N TRP A 195 4.01 16.14 -9.64
CA TRP A 195 4.80 14.98 -10.04
C TRP A 195 6.20 15.01 -9.43
N ALA A 196 6.86 13.86 -9.34
CA ALA A 196 8.21 13.74 -8.81
C ALA A 196 9.11 12.93 -9.74
N VAL A 197 10.41 13.16 -9.61
CA VAL A 197 11.49 12.46 -10.31
C VAL A 197 12.35 11.70 -9.29
N ASP A 198 12.77 10.51 -9.65
CA ASP A 198 13.98 9.88 -9.17
C ASP A 198 15.01 10.05 -10.30
N CYS A 199 16.01 10.90 -10.10
CA CYS A 199 17.06 11.16 -11.06
C CYS A 199 18.34 10.47 -10.61
N GLU A 200 18.40 9.14 -10.80
CA GLU A 200 19.52 8.30 -10.36
C GLU A 200 19.74 8.34 -8.83
N GLU A 201 18.67 8.54 -8.05
CA GLU A 201 18.74 8.58 -6.59
C GLU A 201 18.66 7.19 -5.95
N SER A 202 17.80 6.30 -6.52
CA SER A 202 17.66 4.92 -6.06
C SER A 202 18.70 3.99 -6.65
N GLU A 203 19.08 4.22 -7.89
CA GLU A 203 20.05 3.41 -8.65
C GLU A 203 20.72 4.25 -9.74
N ALA A 204 22.03 4.07 -9.94
CA ALA A 204 22.77 4.76 -10.99
C ALA A 204 22.27 4.33 -12.39
N ASN A 205 22.27 5.27 -13.33
CA ASN A 205 21.78 5.06 -14.70
C ASN A 205 20.29 4.66 -14.79
N HIS A 206 19.50 4.96 -13.76
CA HIS A 206 18.08 4.66 -13.72
C HIS A 206 17.28 5.89 -13.30
N ARG A 207 16.24 6.22 -14.05
CA ARG A 207 15.37 7.38 -13.82
C ARG A 207 13.92 6.98 -13.77
N CYS A 208 13.16 7.65 -12.93
CA CYS A 208 11.72 7.42 -12.78
C CYS A 208 10.97 8.75 -12.71
N LEU A 209 9.75 8.74 -13.24
CA LEU A 209 8.76 9.80 -13.10
C LEU A 209 7.50 9.22 -12.49
N ALA A 210 6.85 9.94 -11.57
CA ALA A 210 5.60 9.51 -10.99
C ALA A 210 4.65 10.67 -10.66
N ALA A 211 3.35 10.38 -10.60
CA ALA A 211 2.31 11.27 -10.15
C ALA A 211 1.34 10.56 -9.20
N PRO A 212 0.75 11.26 -8.22
CA PRO A 212 -0.15 10.69 -7.24
C PRO A 212 -1.53 10.41 -7.84
N ILE A 213 -2.17 9.34 -7.36
CA ILE A 213 -3.55 8.97 -7.64
C ILE A 213 -4.35 9.24 -6.37
N CYS A 214 -5.42 10.04 -6.51
CA CYS A 214 -6.30 10.38 -5.40
C CYS A 214 -7.63 9.64 -5.50
N ASP A 215 -8.25 9.38 -4.36
CA ASP A 215 -9.60 8.83 -4.26
C ASP A 215 -10.67 9.94 -4.14
N PHE A 216 -11.92 9.54 -3.88
CA PHE A 216 -13.08 10.43 -3.73
C PHE A 216 -12.94 11.45 -2.58
N SER A 217 -12.11 11.20 -1.59
CA SER A 217 -11.84 12.13 -0.47
C SER A 217 -10.79 13.19 -0.84
N GLY A 218 -10.03 12.95 -1.92
CA GLY A 218 -8.89 13.75 -2.32
C GLY A 218 -7.57 13.27 -1.73
N ASP A 219 -7.57 12.17 -0.96
CA ASP A 219 -6.38 11.59 -0.39
C ASP A 219 -5.59 10.80 -1.44
N ALA A 220 -4.27 10.93 -1.43
CA ALA A 220 -3.40 10.18 -2.32
C ALA A 220 -3.27 8.72 -1.85
N ILE A 221 -3.94 7.81 -2.57
CA ILE A 221 -3.99 6.38 -2.24
C ILE A 221 -2.90 5.56 -2.91
N ALA A 222 -2.34 6.06 -4.02
CA ALA A 222 -1.31 5.39 -4.81
C ALA A 222 -0.53 6.39 -5.67
N ALA A 223 0.49 5.90 -6.38
CA ALA A 223 1.15 6.65 -7.44
C ALA A 223 1.31 5.77 -8.69
N VAL A 224 1.16 6.38 -9.86
CA VAL A 224 1.53 5.79 -11.15
C VAL A 224 2.82 6.43 -11.63
N GLY A 225 3.67 5.64 -12.27
CA GLY A 225 4.91 6.16 -12.82
C GLY A 225 5.51 5.29 -13.91
N VAL A 226 6.57 5.80 -14.50
CA VAL A 226 7.38 5.13 -15.51
C VAL A 226 8.84 5.15 -15.10
N SER A 227 9.61 4.20 -15.62
CA SER A 227 11.06 4.15 -15.39
C SER A 227 11.82 3.75 -16.65
N GLY A 228 13.09 4.14 -16.72
CA GLY A 228 13.98 3.80 -17.83
C GLY A 228 15.41 4.16 -17.52
N SER A 229 16.30 3.89 -18.49
CA SER A 229 17.69 4.33 -18.42
C SER A 229 17.82 5.86 -18.67
N ASN A 230 18.99 6.42 -18.41
CA ASN A 230 19.29 7.82 -18.74
C ASN A 230 19.08 8.13 -20.22
N ALA A 231 19.34 7.14 -21.09
CA ALA A 231 19.16 7.29 -22.54
C ALA A 231 17.68 7.35 -22.92
N ASP A 232 16.83 6.56 -22.23
CA ASP A 232 15.40 6.49 -22.49
C ASP A 232 14.63 7.65 -21.84
N MET A 233 15.20 8.26 -20.80
CA MET A 233 14.59 9.33 -20.00
C MET A 233 15.55 10.53 -19.85
N PRO A 234 15.89 11.25 -20.93
CA PRO A 234 16.73 12.44 -20.84
C PRO A 234 16.01 13.55 -20.07
N GLU A 235 16.74 14.33 -19.26
CA GLU A 235 16.15 15.38 -18.41
C GLU A 235 15.38 16.44 -19.19
N SER A 236 15.79 16.71 -20.43
CA SER A 236 15.11 17.64 -21.33
C SER A 236 13.68 17.22 -21.69
N GLU A 237 13.32 15.94 -21.51
CA GLU A 237 12.00 15.39 -21.82
C GLU A 237 11.13 15.17 -20.56
N PHE A 238 11.66 15.41 -19.35
CA PHE A 238 10.93 15.17 -18.11
C PHE A 238 9.57 15.88 -18.06
N GLU A 239 9.48 17.12 -18.47
CA GLU A 239 8.22 17.88 -18.47
C GLU A 239 7.18 17.25 -19.43
N THR A 240 7.62 16.82 -20.60
CA THR A 240 6.75 16.18 -21.61
C THR A 240 6.26 14.83 -21.10
N MET A 241 7.17 14.00 -20.58
CA MET A 241 6.83 12.68 -20.01
C MET A 241 5.94 12.82 -18.77
N ALA A 242 6.22 13.81 -17.90
CA ALA A 242 5.43 14.10 -16.72
C ALA A 242 3.99 14.45 -17.06
N HIS A 243 3.75 15.15 -18.18
CA HIS A 243 2.39 15.44 -18.63
C HIS A 243 1.58 14.16 -18.90
N SER A 244 2.17 13.16 -19.56
CA SER A 244 1.52 11.86 -19.80
C SER A 244 1.28 11.09 -18.51
N VAL A 245 2.27 11.10 -17.59
CA VAL A 245 2.14 10.43 -16.28
C VAL A 245 1.05 11.08 -15.42
N VAL A 246 1.02 12.42 -15.35
CA VAL A 246 -0.03 13.17 -14.61
C VAL A 246 -1.41 12.93 -15.22
N LYS A 247 -1.52 12.89 -16.55
CA LYS A 247 -2.77 12.55 -17.25
C LYS A 247 -3.24 11.15 -16.90
N ALA A 248 -2.35 10.16 -16.87
CA ALA A 248 -2.69 8.79 -16.48
C ALA A 248 -3.15 8.74 -15.01
N ALA A 249 -2.41 9.39 -14.09
CA ALA A 249 -2.77 9.50 -12.68
C ALA A 249 -4.16 10.09 -12.49
N ARG A 250 -4.45 11.21 -13.18
CA ARG A 250 -5.76 11.86 -13.15
C ARG A 250 -6.88 10.96 -13.64
N ASN A 251 -6.68 10.25 -14.73
CA ASN A 251 -7.70 9.34 -15.26
C ASN A 251 -8.00 8.20 -14.28
N ILE A 252 -6.98 7.62 -13.66
CA ILE A 252 -7.15 6.61 -12.61
C ILE A 252 -7.90 7.22 -11.40
N SER A 253 -7.52 8.43 -10.97
CA SER A 253 -8.21 9.12 -9.86
C SER A 253 -9.70 9.34 -10.14
N LEU A 254 -10.06 9.72 -11.38
CA LEU A 254 -11.46 9.86 -11.79
C LEU A 254 -12.22 8.52 -11.68
N SER A 255 -11.59 7.40 -12.08
CA SER A 255 -12.17 6.05 -11.89
C SER A 255 -12.32 5.69 -10.41
N MET A 256 -11.44 6.23 -9.52
CA MET A 256 -11.52 6.06 -8.07
C MET A 256 -12.47 7.04 -7.39
N GLY A 257 -13.26 7.80 -8.16
CA GLY A 257 -14.27 8.70 -7.64
C GLY A 257 -13.77 10.10 -7.28
N TYR A 258 -12.53 10.45 -7.61
CA TYR A 258 -12.01 11.81 -7.41
C TYR A 258 -12.80 12.82 -8.26
N VAL A 259 -13.33 13.86 -7.62
CA VAL A 259 -14.04 14.98 -8.27
C VAL A 259 -13.23 16.24 -8.03
N MET A 260 -12.82 16.91 -9.11
CA MET A 260 -12.08 18.18 -9.06
C MET A 260 -12.97 19.35 -8.70
#